data_b4e891a5d6f87810ec2aa976d46ab5ef
#
_entry.id   b4e891a5d6f87810ec2aa976d46ab5ef
#
_cell.length_a   1.000
_cell.length_b   1.000
_cell.length_c   1.000
_cell.angle_alpha   90.00
_cell.angle_beta   90.00
_cell.angle_gamma   90.00
#
_symmetry.space_group_name_H-M   'P 1'
#
loop_
_entity.id
_entity.type
_entity.pdbx_description
1 polymer ?
#
loop_
_entity_poly.entity_id
_entity_poly.type
_entity_poly.pdbx_seq_one_letter_code
_entity_poly.pdbx_strand_id
1 'polypeptide(L)'
;MARATDWIISTYAGSGTQGYAGDGGPAGQAALNNPFDLAFDVDGNLVFSDTFNHVIRRVDAVSGIISTIAGTGERGFSGDGGLAVHASLNEPYGVVADRAGNIFFADRLNRRVRKIDVSGTISTLAGDGSGKYSGDGGAAAIAGLAEPNGLALNAAQTHLYIADVADHRVRVVELASGTIATFAGTGDGKHDGDGGQAHAAGIFGARAVAFAPDGIPGGALYVMERQGSSIRRIRDGIIETIAGTGARGYAGDGGPARDAVFAAPKEMAVDQAGNIYVVDTENHAIRLIDHATGIVTTIAGNGTADRGGDGGPATGAGLARPHGIVIGPDGSAYIGDSENHRVRKIVRAG
;
A
#
# COMPACT_ATOMS: atom_id res chain seq x y z
N MET A 1 -24.81 -0.12 9.92
CA MET A 1 -23.99 -1.16 9.24
C MET A 1 -24.11 -0.92 7.75
N ALA A 2 -22.99 -0.64 7.05
CA ALA A 2 -22.97 -0.59 5.60
C ALA A 2 -23.26 -1.99 5.07
N ARG A 3 -24.28 -2.14 4.22
CA ARG A 3 -24.55 -3.42 3.57
C ARG A 3 -23.54 -3.65 2.46
N ALA A 4 -23.18 -4.89 2.18
CA ALA A 4 -22.25 -5.24 1.08
C ALA A 4 -22.72 -4.71 -0.30
N THR A 5 -24.02 -4.42 -0.44
CA THR A 5 -24.65 -3.87 -1.66
C THR A 5 -24.57 -2.35 -1.80
N ASP A 6 -24.02 -1.64 -0.81
CA ASP A 6 -24.03 -0.17 -0.76
C ASP A 6 -22.84 0.48 -1.52
N TRP A 7 -22.09 -0.30 -2.30
CA TRP A 7 -20.93 0.19 -3.04
C TRP A 7 -21.08 0.00 -4.53
N ILE A 8 -20.80 1.06 -5.28
CA ILE A 8 -20.76 1.05 -6.75
C ILE A 8 -19.32 1.17 -7.21
N ILE A 9 -18.93 0.35 -8.20
CA ILE A 9 -17.58 0.33 -8.74
C ILE A 9 -17.52 0.93 -10.13
N SER A 10 -16.40 1.59 -10.45
CA SER A 10 -16.10 2.12 -11.78
C SER A 10 -14.59 2.07 -12.05
N THR A 11 -14.20 2.12 -13.31
CA THR A 11 -12.79 2.32 -13.70
C THR A 11 -12.43 3.80 -13.55
N TYR A 12 -11.31 4.09 -12.87
CA TYR A 12 -10.77 5.44 -12.70
C TYR A 12 -9.61 5.71 -13.66
N ALA A 13 -8.67 4.78 -13.78
CA ALA A 13 -7.54 4.86 -14.70
C ALA A 13 -7.24 3.48 -15.31
N GLY A 14 -6.66 3.46 -16.49
CA GLY A 14 -6.32 2.25 -17.22
C GLY A 14 -7.44 1.75 -18.11
N SER A 15 -7.11 1.46 -19.38
CA SER A 15 -8.05 0.90 -20.37
C SER A 15 -8.29 -0.63 -20.17
N GLY A 16 -7.49 -1.26 -19.31
CA GLY A 16 -7.42 -2.72 -19.17
C GLY A 16 -6.51 -3.39 -20.20
N THR A 17 -5.81 -2.60 -21.01
CA THR A 17 -4.78 -3.09 -21.92
C THR A 17 -3.44 -3.05 -21.18
N GLN A 18 -2.75 -4.18 -21.15
CA GLN A 18 -1.39 -4.25 -20.62
C GLN A 18 -0.43 -3.46 -21.50
N GLY A 19 0.37 -2.59 -20.90
CA GLY A 19 1.38 -1.82 -21.62
C GLY A 19 1.75 -0.51 -20.93
N TYR A 20 2.58 0.29 -21.60
CA TYR A 20 3.05 1.59 -21.13
C TYR A 20 2.74 2.65 -22.20
N ALA A 21 1.63 3.35 -22.02
CA ALA A 21 1.19 4.41 -22.95
C ALA A 21 0.16 5.34 -22.29
N GLY A 22 -0.14 6.44 -22.97
CA GLY A 22 -1.25 7.32 -22.63
C GLY A 22 -0.88 8.57 -21.86
N ASP A 23 0.40 8.85 -21.60
CA ASP A 23 0.85 10.11 -21.00
C ASP A 23 0.38 11.32 -21.81
N GLY A 24 -0.12 12.34 -21.09
CA GLY A 24 -0.71 13.54 -21.68
C GLY A 24 -2.15 13.37 -22.16
N GLY A 25 -2.74 12.18 -21.99
CA GLY A 25 -4.12 11.89 -22.34
C GLY A 25 -5.01 11.51 -21.14
N PRO A 26 -6.30 11.21 -21.38
CA PRO A 26 -7.23 10.79 -20.34
C PRO A 26 -6.79 9.50 -19.64
N ALA A 27 -6.77 9.49 -18.30
CA ALA A 27 -6.28 8.36 -17.51
C ALA A 27 -7.01 7.04 -17.80
N GLY A 28 -8.32 7.06 -18.06
CA GLY A 28 -9.10 5.87 -18.39
C GLY A 28 -8.75 5.22 -19.73
N GLN A 29 -7.95 5.89 -20.57
CA GLN A 29 -7.51 5.37 -21.89
C GLN A 29 -6.05 4.88 -21.86
N ALA A 30 -5.33 5.10 -20.78
CA ALA A 30 -3.93 4.71 -20.65
C ALA A 30 -3.76 3.18 -20.63
N ALA A 31 -2.65 2.70 -21.19
CA ALA A 31 -2.20 1.33 -20.96
C ALA A 31 -1.35 1.29 -19.69
N LEU A 32 -1.69 0.41 -18.76
CA LEU A 32 -1.00 0.19 -17.49
C LEU A 32 -0.45 -1.24 -17.44
N ASN A 33 0.49 -1.49 -16.53
CA ASN A 33 1.01 -2.83 -16.33
C ASN A 33 1.13 -3.16 -14.85
N ASN A 34 0.07 -3.72 -14.30
CA ASN A 34 -0.05 -4.08 -12.90
C ASN A 34 0.13 -2.86 -11.97
N PRO A 35 -0.82 -1.91 -11.92
CA PRO A 35 -0.81 -0.87 -10.91
C PRO A 35 -0.93 -1.51 -9.53
N PHE A 36 0.05 -1.23 -8.65
CA PHE A 36 0.08 -1.85 -7.33
C PHE A 36 -0.42 -0.88 -6.27
N ASP A 37 0.42 -0.05 -5.71
CA ASP A 37 0.02 0.81 -4.62
C ASP A 37 -0.29 2.24 -5.07
N LEU A 38 -1.11 2.93 -4.26
CA LEU A 38 -1.71 4.21 -4.60
C LEU A 38 -1.65 5.17 -3.40
N ALA A 39 -1.46 6.45 -3.71
CA ALA A 39 -1.54 7.54 -2.74
C ALA A 39 -2.17 8.78 -3.38
N PHE A 40 -2.69 9.67 -2.55
CA PHE A 40 -3.04 11.02 -2.99
C PHE A 40 -1.93 11.98 -2.60
N ASP A 41 -1.51 12.84 -3.53
CA ASP A 41 -0.60 13.94 -3.20
C ASP A 41 -1.35 15.12 -2.55
N VAL A 42 -0.61 16.16 -2.16
CA VAL A 42 -1.15 17.34 -1.46
C VAL A 42 -2.19 18.11 -2.28
N ASP A 43 -2.12 18.02 -3.62
CA ASP A 43 -3.04 18.67 -4.54
C ASP A 43 -4.27 17.79 -4.87
N GLY A 44 -4.33 16.58 -4.30
CA GLY A 44 -5.41 15.62 -4.51
C GLY A 44 -5.26 14.81 -5.80
N ASN A 45 -4.10 14.82 -6.44
CA ASN A 45 -3.83 13.96 -7.58
C ASN A 45 -3.59 12.52 -7.11
N LEU A 46 -4.05 11.54 -7.88
CA LEU A 46 -3.75 10.14 -7.60
C LEU A 46 -2.37 9.79 -8.15
N VAL A 47 -1.47 9.36 -7.26
CA VAL A 47 -0.13 8.84 -7.59
C VAL A 47 -0.14 7.34 -7.38
N PHE A 48 0.45 6.57 -8.31
CA PHE A 48 0.50 5.12 -8.16
C PHE A 48 1.74 4.50 -8.84
N SER A 49 2.13 3.35 -8.34
CA SER A 49 3.17 2.53 -8.94
C SER A 49 2.58 1.73 -10.11
N ASP A 50 3.03 2.01 -11.33
CA ASP A 50 2.76 1.21 -12.53
C ASP A 50 3.91 0.18 -12.65
N THR A 51 3.83 -0.83 -11.79
CA THR A 51 4.95 -1.61 -11.25
C THR A 51 5.77 -2.33 -12.33
N PHE A 52 5.11 -3.03 -13.26
CA PHE A 52 5.83 -3.76 -14.30
C PHE A 52 6.18 -2.92 -15.53
N ASN A 53 5.78 -1.64 -15.51
CA ASN A 53 6.32 -0.61 -16.40
C ASN A 53 7.51 0.13 -15.76
N HIS A 54 7.88 -0.21 -14.51
CA HIS A 54 9.01 0.41 -13.79
C HIS A 54 8.91 1.94 -13.68
N VAL A 55 7.69 2.46 -13.47
CA VAL A 55 7.41 3.91 -13.38
C VAL A 55 6.45 4.23 -12.25
N ILE A 56 6.46 5.49 -11.83
CA ILE A 56 5.42 6.09 -10.99
C ILE A 56 4.57 7.01 -11.87
N ARG A 57 3.25 6.80 -11.86
CA ARG A 57 2.29 7.58 -12.64
C ARG A 57 1.49 8.51 -11.73
N ARG A 58 0.99 9.61 -12.29
CA ARG A 58 0.08 10.54 -11.61
C ARG A 58 -1.11 10.84 -12.51
N VAL A 59 -2.30 10.85 -11.92
CA VAL A 59 -3.54 11.33 -12.55
C VAL A 59 -3.90 12.66 -11.90
N ASP A 60 -3.92 13.71 -12.70
CA ASP A 60 -4.31 15.05 -12.25
C ASP A 60 -5.78 15.08 -11.85
N ALA A 61 -6.08 15.57 -10.65
CA ALA A 61 -7.42 15.53 -10.05
C ALA A 61 -8.44 16.39 -10.81
N VAL A 62 -8.00 17.45 -11.48
CA VAL A 62 -8.88 18.41 -12.17
C VAL A 62 -9.12 18.03 -13.62
N SER A 63 -8.04 17.71 -14.34
CA SER A 63 -8.11 17.42 -15.79
C SER A 63 -8.35 15.95 -16.11
N GLY A 64 -8.07 15.03 -15.17
CA GLY A 64 -8.08 13.58 -15.39
C GLY A 64 -6.97 13.08 -16.32
N ILE A 65 -5.97 13.91 -16.58
CA ILE A 65 -4.84 13.57 -17.46
C ILE A 65 -3.81 12.77 -16.67
N ILE A 66 -3.30 11.70 -17.29
CA ILE A 66 -2.24 10.88 -16.70
C ILE A 66 -0.87 11.32 -17.21
N SER A 67 0.13 11.21 -16.33
CA SER A 67 1.54 11.49 -16.66
C SER A 67 2.47 10.57 -15.86
N THR A 68 3.65 10.30 -16.40
CA THR A 68 4.76 9.68 -15.67
C THR A 68 5.54 10.74 -14.89
N ILE A 69 5.73 10.52 -13.60
CA ILE A 69 6.47 11.43 -12.71
C ILE A 69 7.82 10.88 -12.25
N ALA A 70 8.06 9.58 -12.39
CA ALA A 70 9.36 8.95 -12.20
C ALA A 70 9.48 7.66 -13.03
N GLY A 71 10.69 7.37 -13.43
CA GLY A 71 11.04 6.18 -14.20
C GLY A 71 11.04 6.41 -15.71
N THR A 72 11.98 5.74 -16.38
CA THR A 72 12.09 5.74 -17.87
C THR A 72 11.31 4.61 -18.53
N GLY A 73 10.76 3.67 -17.73
CA GLY A 73 10.22 2.40 -18.21
C GLY A 73 11.28 1.30 -18.32
N GLU A 74 12.54 1.63 -18.20
CA GLU A 74 13.62 0.65 -18.22
C GLU A 74 13.96 0.16 -16.80
N ARG A 75 14.06 -1.15 -16.66
CA ARG A 75 14.44 -1.79 -15.40
C ARG A 75 15.88 -1.45 -15.03
N GLY A 76 16.11 -0.92 -13.82
CA GLY A 76 17.45 -0.63 -13.34
C GLY A 76 17.46 0.24 -12.09
N PHE A 77 18.64 0.74 -11.73
CA PHE A 77 18.85 1.69 -10.64
C PHE A 77 19.76 2.82 -11.12
N SER A 78 19.20 4.02 -11.21
CA SER A 78 19.94 5.24 -11.57
C SER A 78 19.21 6.51 -11.13
N GLY A 79 19.80 7.66 -11.40
CA GLY A 79 19.14 8.96 -11.44
C GLY A 79 19.20 9.77 -10.16
N ASP A 80 19.81 9.29 -9.05
CA ASP A 80 19.92 10.07 -7.82
C ASP A 80 20.60 11.44 -8.07
N GLY A 81 19.96 12.50 -7.55
CA GLY A 81 20.38 13.89 -7.76
C GLY A 81 19.91 14.52 -9.06
N GLY A 82 19.23 13.77 -9.94
CA GLY A 82 18.65 14.25 -11.20
C GLY A 82 17.12 14.23 -11.21
N LEU A 83 16.53 14.53 -12.38
CA LEU A 83 15.08 14.48 -12.54
C LEU A 83 14.57 13.04 -12.48
N ALA A 84 13.51 12.80 -11.69
CA ALA A 84 12.94 11.47 -11.45
C ALA A 84 12.46 10.78 -12.75
N VAL A 85 11.98 11.54 -13.73
CA VAL A 85 11.53 11.01 -15.04
C VAL A 85 12.67 10.41 -15.86
N HIS A 86 13.93 10.67 -15.51
CA HIS A 86 15.11 10.11 -16.16
C HIS A 86 15.79 9.00 -15.35
N ALA A 87 15.23 8.64 -14.20
CA ALA A 87 15.74 7.56 -13.36
C ALA A 87 15.31 6.19 -13.89
N SER A 88 16.15 5.16 -13.70
CA SER A 88 15.72 3.77 -13.85
C SER A 88 15.22 3.25 -12.50
N LEU A 89 14.07 2.59 -12.51
CA LEU A 89 13.42 1.96 -11.37
C LEU A 89 13.31 0.45 -11.57
N ASN A 90 13.04 -0.29 -10.51
CA ASN A 90 12.89 -1.74 -10.63
C ASN A 90 11.72 -2.26 -9.78
N GLU A 91 10.57 -2.41 -10.43
CA GLU A 91 9.31 -2.81 -9.81
C GLU A 91 8.96 -1.93 -8.59
N PRO A 92 8.71 -0.61 -8.79
CA PRO A 92 8.27 0.24 -7.69
C PRO A 92 6.97 -0.31 -7.11
N TYR A 93 6.83 -0.19 -5.77
CA TYR A 93 5.70 -0.74 -5.05
C TYR A 93 5.04 0.33 -4.18
N GLY A 94 5.12 0.24 -2.86
CA GLY A 94 4.52 1.16 -1.92
C GLY A 94 4.80 2.62 -2.24
N VAL A 95 3.78 3.45 -2.24
CA VAL A 95 3.89 4.89 -2.52
C VAL A 95 3.14 5.70 -1.48
N VAL A 96 3.75 6.76 -0.96
CA VAL A 96 3.11 7.73 -0.07
C VAL A 96 3.57 9.14 -0.42
N ALA A 97 2.72 10.13 -0.14
CA ALA A 97 3.05 11.55 -0.30
C ALA A 97 2.98 12.29 1.04
N ASP A 98 3.85 13.28 1.22
CA ASP A 98 3.79 14.16 2.39
C ASP A 98 3.08 15.48 2.09
N ARG A 99 2.74 16.24 3.14
CA ARG A 99 2.09 17.57 3.01
C ARG A 99 3.00 18.64 2.40
N ALA A 100 4.31 18.37 2.33
CA ALA A 100 5.26 19.24 1.66
C ALA A 100 5.33 19.00 0.15
N GLY A 101 4.61 17.96 -0.37
CA GLY A 101 4.57 17.60 -1.77
C GLY A 101 5.67 16.64 -2.21
N ASN A 102 6.44 16.07 -1.27
CA ASN A 102 7.38 14.99 -1.61
C ASN A 102 6.62 13.67 -1.77
N ILE A 103 7.12 12.81 -2.67
CA ILE A 103 6.61 11.46 -2.90
C ILE A 103 7.71 10.47 -2.52
N PHE A 104 7.36 9.50 -1.68
CA PHE A 104 8.25 8.40 -1.30
C PHE A 104 7.71 7.11 -1.89
N PHE A 105 8.60 6.26 -2.40
CA PHE A 105 8.19 4.96 -2.92
C PHE A 105 9.25 3.89 -2.68
N ALA A 106 8.78 2.66 -2.53
CA ALA A 106 9.65 1.49 -2.45
C ALA A 106 10.10 1.10 -3.87
N ASP A 107 11.36 1.27 -4.18
CA ASP A 107 12.02 0.76 -5.39
C ASP A 107 12.46 -0.67 -5.11
N ARG A 108 11.46 -1.58 -5.12
CA ARG A 108 11.42 -2.87 -4.44
C ARG A 108 12.60 -3.77 -4.78
N LEU A 109 12.81 -4.05 -6.06
CA LEU A 109 13.89 -4.95 -6.49
C LEU A 109 15.26 -4.26 -6.53
N ASN A 110 15.30 -2.92 -6.40
CA ASN A 110 16.50 -2.18 -6.09
C ASN A 110 16.79 -2.13 -4.58
N ARG A 111 15.86 -2.67 -3.74
CA ARG A 111 16.02 -2.75 -2.28
C ARG A 111 16.29 -1.40 -1.65
N ARG A 112 15.52 -0.40 -2.09
CA ARG A 112 15.63 0.99 -1.67
C ARG A 112 14.26 1.62 -1.48
N VAL A 113 14.25 2.66 -0.66
CA VAL A 113 13.16 3.63 -0.66
C VAL A 113 13.70 4.91 -1.30
N ARG A 114 13.00 5.39 -2.32
CA ARG A 114 13.36 6.60 -3.06
C ARG A 114 12.42 7.73 -2.67
N LYS A 115 12.90 8.96 -2.79
CA LYS A 115 12.14 10.20 -2.61
C LYS A 115 12.20 11.03 -3.88
N ILE A 116 11.07 11.56 -4.30
CA ILE A 116 10.95 12.64 -5.29
C ILE A 116 10.58 13.89 -4.52
N ASP A 117 11.36 14.93 -4.64
CA ASP A 117 11.06 16.21 -4.00
C ASP A 117 10.16 17.08 -4.91
N VAL A 118 9.73 18.23 -4.38
CA VAL A 118 8.84 19.18 -5.08
C VAL A 118 9.44 19.75 -6.38
N SER A 119 10.76 19.67 -6.55
CA SER A 119 11.44 20.07 -7.80
C SER A 119 11.44 18.94 -8.85
N GLY A 120 10.95 17.75 -8.50
CA GLY A 120 11.02 16.56 -9.32
C GLY A 120 12.36 15.84 -9.26
N THR A 121 13.24 16.21 -8.31
CA THR A 121 14.55 15.56 -8.13
C THR A 121 14.37 14.25 -7.34
N ILE A 122 14.98 13.16 -7.82
CA ILE A 122 14.96 11.87 -7.13
C ILE A 122 16.23 11.66 -6.29
N SER A 123 16.06 11.00 -5.16
CA SER A 123 17.17 10.59 -4.28
C SER A 123 16.86 9.27 -3.56
N THR A 124 17.89 8.56 -3.12
CA THR A 124 17.72 7.41 -2.23
C THR A 124 17.56 7.91 -0.79
N LEU A 125 16.44 7.59 -0.16
CA LEU A 125 16.18 7.88 1.26
C LEU A 125 16.73 6.77 2.16
N ALA A 126 16.49 5.51 1.81
CA ALA A 126 16.92 4.35 2.58
C ALA A 126 17.28 3.18 1.65
N GLY A 127 18.18 2.34 2.11
CA GLY A 127 18.59 1.13 1.40
C GLY A 127 19.89 1.28 0.62
N ASP A 128 20.84 0.37 0.85
CA ASP A 128 22.13 0.28 0.14
C ASP A 128 22.06 -0.62 -1.11
N GLY A 129 20.97 -1.36 -1.28
CA GLY A 129 20.77 -2.32 -2.36
C GLY A 129 21.35 -3.71 -2.11
N SER A 130 21.98 -3.97 -0.95
CA SER A 130 22.60 -5.27 -0.63
C SER A 130 21.59 -6.41 -0.45
N GLY A 131 20.37 -6.06 0.00
CA GLY A 131 19.32 -7.04 0.32
C GLY A 131 19.57 -7.79 1.63
N LYS A 132 20.35 -7.23 2.52
CA LYS A 132 20.65 -7.79 3.83
C LYS A 132 20.35 -6.78 4.91
N TYR A 133 19.62 -7.20 5.93
CA TYR A 133 19.34 -6.37 7.10
C TYR A 133 20.62 -5.82 7.73
N SER A 134 20.67 -4.50 7.90
CA SER A 134 21.78 -3.82 8.60
C SER A 134 21.42 -2.36 8.91
N GLY A 135 22.27 -1.69 9.67
CA GLY A 135 22.34 -0.23 9.74
C GLY A 135 21.48 0.44 10.78
N ASP A 136 20.86 -0.29 11.73
CA ASP A 136 20.09 0.31 12.82
C ASP A 136 20.94 1.31 13.62
N GLY A 137 20.36 2.48 13.91
CA GLY A 137 21.00 3.61 14.57
C GLY A 137 21.91 4.44 13.67
N GLY A 138 22.08 4.06 12.40
CA GLY A 138 22.91 4.75 11.41
C GLY A 138 22.09 5.43 10.31
N ALA A 139 22.80 5.93 9.28
CA ALA A 139 22.18 6.60 8.15
C ALA A 139 21.36 5.62 7.29
N ALA A 140 20.10 5.97 7.03
CA ALA A 140 19.16 5.11 6.30
C ALA A 140 19.60 4.80 4.88
N ALA A 141 20.23 5.75 4.19
CA ALA A 141 20.67 5.59 2.80
C ALA A 141 21.72 4.49 2.59
N ILE A 142 22.43 4.10 3.65
CA ILE A 142 23.46 3.03 3.63
C ILE A 142 23.07 1.83 4.49
N ALA A 143 21.84 1.78 5.00
CA ALA A 143 21.30 0.63 5.71
C ALA A 143 20.79 -0.44 4.73
N GLY A 144 20.88 -1.70 5.10
CA GLY A 144 20.37 -2.78 4.26
C GLY A 144 18.87 -2.97 4.44
N LEU A 145 18.15 -3.07 3.32
CA LEU A 145 16.76 -3.49 3.21
C LEU A 145 16.67 -4.74 2.34
N ALA A 146 15.86 -5.72 2.72
CA ALA A 146 15.77 -6.99 1.98
C ALA A 146 14.75 -6.93 0.84
N GLU A 147 13.51 -6.56 1.14
CA GLU A 147 12.44 -6.37 0.15
C GLU A 147 11.45 -5.32 0.67
N PRO A 148 11.77 -4.00 0.57
CA PRO A 148 10.85 -2.95 1.01
C PRO A 148 9.59 -2.96 0.15
N ASN A 149 8.42 -2.88 0.79
CA ASN A 149 7.12 -2.91 0.12
C ASN A 149 6.24 -1.74 0.57
N GLY A 150 5.36 -1.94 1.54
CA GLY A 150 4.45 -0.91 2.01
C GLY A 150 5.16 0.20 2.80
N LEU A 151 4.68 1.40 2.63
CA LEU A 151 5.20 2.60 3.28
C LEU A 151 4.08 3.33 4.02
N ALA A 152 4.40 3.96 5.16
CA ALA A 152 3.48 4.86 5.85
C ALA A 152 4.23 6.01 6.54
N LEU A 153 3.67 7.19 6.46
CA LEU A 153 4.12 8.35 7.26
C LEU A 153 3.30 8.43 8.55
N ASN A 154 3.94 8.73 9.67
CA ASN A 154 3.18 9.06 10.87
C ASN A 154 2.41 10.39 10.68
N ALA A 155 1.43 10.66 11.54
CA ALA A 155 0.56 11.84 11.43
C ALA A 155 1.34 13.17 11.44
N ALA A 156 2.43 13.25 12.19
CA ALA A 156 3.33 14.42 12.21
C ALA A 156 4.24 14.49 10.98
N GLN A 157 4.28 13.43 10.15
CA GLN A 157 5.15 13.31 8.97
C GLN A 157 6.65 13.53 9.27
N THR A 158 7.06 13.11 10.46
CA THR A 158 8.45 13.14 10.93
C THR A 158 9.15 11.82 10.71
N HIS A 159 8.39 10.73 10.54
CA HIS A 159 8.91 9.37 10.41
C HIS A 159 8.24 8.64 9.26
N LEU A 160 9.04 7.93 8.47
CA LEU A 160 8.58 7.00 7.45
C LEU A 160 8.78 5.57 7.93
N TYR A 161 7.71 4.79 7.93
CA TYR A 161 7.71 3.37 8.28
C TYR A 161 7.76 2.54 7.00
N ILE A 162 8.58 1.49 7.01
CA ILE A 162 8.87 0.64 5.85
C ILE A 162 8.57 -0.81 6.24
N ALA A 163 7.61 -1.42 5.58
CA ALA A 163 7.38 -2.86 5.68
C ALA A 163 8.42 -3.60 4.84
N ASP A 164 9.35 -4.31 5.47
CA ASP A 164 10.35 -5.13 4.80
C ASP A 164 9.94 -6.60 4.83
N VAL A 165 9.34 -7.05 3.73
CA VAL A 165 8.68 -8.37 3.65
C VAL A 165 9.64 -9.52 3.86
N ALA A 166 10.79 -9.49 3.18
CA ALA A 166 11.73 -10.59 3.22
C ALA A 166 12.58 -10.60 4.50
N ASP A 167 12.66 -9.46 5.19
CA ASP A 167 13.34 -9.34 6.46
C ASP A 167 12.41 -9.52 7.67
N HIS A 168 11.10 -9.66 7.42
CA HIS A 168 10.11 -9.87 8.48
C HIS A 168 10.12 -8.78 9.56
N ARG A 169 10.38 -7.52 9.16
CA ARG A 169 10.48 -6.35 10.05
C ARG A 169 9.70 -5.16 9.51
N VAL A 170 9.35 -4.28 10.42
CA VAL A 170 9.01 -2.90 10.10
C VAL A 170 10.18 -2.03 10.51
N ARG A 171 10.74 -1.29 9.55
CA ARG A 171 11.81 -0.32 9.79
C ARG A 171 11.20 1.08 9.87
N VAL A 172 11.87 1.97 10.58
CA VAL A 172 11.45 3.38 10.70
C VAL A 172 12.64 4.30 10.39
N VAL A 173 12.39 5.31 9.56
CA VAL A 173 13.35 6.37 9.23
C VAL A 173 12.85 7.67 9.84
N GLU A 174 13.66 8.29 10.70
CA GLU A 174 13.45 9.67 11.13
C GLU A 174 13.86 10.61 9.98
N LEU A 175 12.90 11.35 9.41
CA LEU A 175 13.14 12.11 8.19
C LEU A 175 14.08 13.31 8.37
N ALA A 176 14.14 13.88 9.56
CA ALA A 176 14.98 15.03 9.86
C ALA A 176 16.48 14.66 9.97
N SER A 177 16.81 13.55 10.62
CA SER A 177 18.17 13.07 10.81
C SER A 177 18.64 12.11 9.71
N GLY A 178 17.70 11.48 9.01
CA GLY A 178 17.97 10.37 8.09
C GLY A 178 18.41 9.09 8.79
N THR A 179 18.14 8.95 10.11
CA THR A 179 18.50 7.75 10.87
C THR A 179 17.44 6.68 10.71
N ILE A 180 17.86 5.40 10.58
CA ILE A 180 16.96 4.23 10.50
C ILE A 180 17.08 3.36 11.75
N ALA A 181 15.97 2.72 12.14
CA ALA A 181 15.93 1.72 13.20
C ALA A 181 14.90 0.63 12.89
N THR A 182 14.98 -0.50 13.58
CA THR A 182 13.91 -1.50 13.63
C THR A 182 12.82 -1.00 14.56
N PHE A 183 11.60 -0.90 14.05
CA PHE A 183 10.41 -0.55 14.83
C PHE A 183 9.70 -1.78 15.41
N ALA A 184 9.55 -2.83 14.59
CA ALA A 184 8.89 -4.08 14.99
C ALA A 184 9.46 -5.27 14.22
N GLY A 185 9.37 -6.46 14.83
CA GLY A 185 9.80 -7.71 14.23
C GLY A 185 11.23 -8.12 14.61
N THR A 186 11.42 -9.42 14.87
CA THR A 186 12.74 -10.03 15.17
C THR A 186 13.50 -10.44 13.92
N GLY A 187 12.79 -10.58 12.78
CA GLY A 187 13.34 -11.16 11.54
C GLY A 187 13.18 -12.67 11.41
N ASP A 188 12.57 -13.34 12.40
CA ASP A 188 12.49 -14.82 12.42
C ASP A 188 11.40 -15.40 11.49
N GLY A 189 10.59 -14.56 10.83
CA GLY A 189 9.53 -15.04 9.93
C GLY A 189 8.48 -15.91 10.63
N LYS A 190 8.06 -15.52 11.83
CA LYS A 190 7.04 -16.19 12.64
C LYS A 190 5.93 -15.23 12.98
N HIS A 191 4.75 -15.76 13.24
CA HIS A 191 3.63 -15.01 13.79
C HIS A 191 3.52 -15.35 15.28
N ASP A 192 4.10 -14.51 16.16
CA ASP A 192 4.06 -14.71 17.61
C ASP A 192 4.20 -13.37 18.37
N GLY A 193 4.26 -13.44 19.69
CA GLY A 193 4.55 -12.30 20.54
C GLY A 193 3.38 -11.36 20.85
N ASP A 194 2.13 -11.75 20.58
CA ASP A 194 0.95 -10.94 20.93
C ASP A 194 0.91 -10.61 22.43
N GLY A 195 0.60 -9.34 22.75
CA GLY A 195 0.62 -8.79 24.10
C GLY A 195 2.00 -8.38 24.59
N GLY A 196 3.05 -8.62 23.81
CA GLY A 196 4.44 -8.25 24.11
C GLY A 196 4.92 -7.02 23.33
N GLN A 197 6.21 -6.71 23.52
CA GLN A 197 6.86 -5.61 22.82
C GLN A 197 7.01 -5.91 21.32
N ALA A 198 6.63 -4.97 20.47
CA ALA A 198 6.62 -5.16 19.01
C ALA A 198 8.00 -5.48 18.42
N HIS A 199 9.07 -4.91 18.98
CA HIS A 199 10.44 -5.17 18.52
C HIS A 199 10.94 -6.58 18.91
N ALA A 200 10.28 -7.25 19.86
CA ALA A 200 10.61 -8.60 20.30
C ALA A 200 9.62 -9.66 19.77
N ALA A 201 8.62 -9.25 19.01
CA ALA A 201 7.63 -10.15 18.42
C ALA A 201 8.07 -10.65 17.04
N GLY A 202 7.67 -11.86 16.68
CA GLY A 202 7.78 -12.35 15.31
C GLY A 202 6.72 -11.70 14.41
N ILE A 203 7.12 -11.31 13.21
CA ILE A 203 6.24 -10.84 12.14
C ILE A 203 6.44 -11.75 10.92
N PHE A 204 5.34 -12.30 10.37
CA PHE A 204 5.45 -13.22 9.26
C PHE A 204 5.16 -12.54 7.92
N GLY A 205 6.18 -11.82 7.43
CA GLY A 205 6.15 -11.10 6.17
C GLY A 205 5.39 -9.77 6.27
N ALA A 206 6.01 -8.77 6.88
CA ALA A 206 5.51 -7.42 6.93
C ALA A 206 5.31 -6.88 5.51
N ARG A 207 4.06 -6.81 5.04
CA ARG A 207 3.74 -6.45 3.65
C ARG A 207 3.31 -5.00 3.51
N ALA A 208 2.41 -4.56 4.38
CA ALA A 208 1.89 -3.21 4.40
C ALA A 208 1.90 -2.66 5.82
N VAL A 209 1.94 -1.37 5.92
CA VAL A 209 1.80 -0.61 7.15
C VAL A 209 0.85 0.55 6.94
N ALA A 210 -0.02 0.82 7.91
CA ALA A 210 -0.94 1.95 7.87
C ALA A 210 -1.13 2.52 9.28
N PHE A 211 -1.26 3.84 9.39
CA PHE A 211 -1.62 4.48 10.66
C PHE A 211 -3.13 4.63 10.80
N ALA A 212 -3.60 4.45 12.03
CA ALA A 212 -4.90 4.97 12.41
C ALA A 212 -4.90 6.50 12.27
N PRO A 213 -5.98 7.10 11.76
CA PRO A 213 -6.06 8.56 11.64
C PRO A 213 -6.04 9.23 13.01
N ASP A 214 -5.66 10.53 12.99
CA ASP A 214 -5.69 11.38 14.18
C ASP A 214 -7.10 11.39 14.82
N GLY A 215 -7.14 11.28 16.15
CA GLY A 215 -8.40 11.25 16.90
C GLY A 215 -8.93 9.83 17.20
N ILE A 216 -8.41 8.78 16.57
CA ILE A 216 -8.62 7.42 17.06
C ILE A 216 -7.78 7.22 18.33
N PRO A 217 -8.41 6.95 19.50
CA PRO A 217 -7.68 6.88 20.76
C PRO A 217 -6.50 5.92 20.70
N GLY A 218 -5.31 6.47 21.02
CA GLY A 218 -4.09 5.70 21.19
C GLY A 218 -3.24 5.48 19.95
N GLY A 219 -3.38 6.28 18.87
CA GLY A 219 -2.54 6.25 17.67
C GLY A 219 -1.88 4.88 17.40
N ALA A 220 -2.40 4.09 16.46
CA ALA A 220 -1.87 2.76 16.22
C ALA A 220 -1.22 2.66 14.85
N LEU A 221 -0.12 1.91 14.75
CA LEU A 221 0.37 1.38 13.49
C LEU A 221 -0.24 0.00 13.28
N TYR A 222 -0.89 -0.19 12.13
CA TYR A 222 -1.29 -1.52 11.67
C TYR A 222 -0.19 -2.10 10.78
N VAL A 223 0.04 -3.40 10.94
CA VAL A 223 0.99 -4.17 10.12
C VAL A 223 0.23 -5.33 9.49
N MET A 224 0.25 -5.41 8.18
CA MET A 224 -0.31 -6.55 7.47
C MET A 224 0.77 -7.61 7.27
N GLU A 225 0.50 -8.81 7.71
CA GLU A 225 1.34 -9.98 7.52
C GLU A 225 0.84 -10.80 6.33
N ARG A 226 1.57 -10.75 5.21
CA ARG A 226 1.17 -11.49 4.01
C ARG A 226 1.23 -13.01 4.21
N GLN A 227 2.33 -13.52 4.76
CA GLN A 227 2.49 -14.96 5.03
C GLN A 227 1.69 -15.37 6.26
N GLY A 228 1.55 -14.50 7.23
CA GLY A 228 0.73 -14.71 8.43
C GLY A 228 -0.77 -14.59 8.18
N SER A 229 -1.21 -14.11 7.00
CA SER A 229 -2.64 -13.91 6.65
C SER A 229 -3.40 -13.20 7.78
N SER A 230 -2.82 -12.14 8.35
CA SER A 230 -3.34 -11.44 9.53
C SER A 230 -3.00 -9.96 9.51
N ILE A 231 -3.67 -9.22 10.36
CA ILE A 231 -3.37 -7.80 10.64
C ILE A 231 -3.04 -7.67 12.12
N ARG A 232 -1.86 -7.09 12.38
CA ARG A 232 -1.38 -6.78 13.73
C ARG A 232 -1.55 -5.28 13.99
N ARG A 233 -1.87 -4.93 15.22
CA ARG A 233 -1.90 -3.55 15.70
C ARG A 233 -0.75 -3.34 16.68
N ILE A 234 -0.01 -2.24 16.53
CA ILE A 234 1.01 -1.81 17.45
C ILE A 234 0.56 -0.50 18.09
N ARG A 235 0.40 -0.52 19.40
CA ARG A 235 0.03 0.64 20.22
C ARG A 235 0.92 0.67 21.46
N ASP A 236 1.51 1.84 21.76
CA ASP A 236 2.39 2.03 22.92
C ASP A 236 3.52 0.98 22.98
N GLY A 237 4.03 0.56 21.81
CA GLY A 237 5.05 -0.46 21.67
C GLY A 237 4.56 -1.91 21.81
N ILE A 238 3.29 -2.13 22.16
CA ILE A 238 2.70 -3.48 22.30
C ILE A 238 2.03 -3.90 21.00
N ILE A 239 2.31 -5.14 20.56
CA ILE A 239 1.72 -5.73 19.34
C ILE A 239 0.63 -6.73 19.69
N GLU A 240 -0.44 -6.74 18.89
CA GLU A 240 -1.52 -7.71 19.02
C GLU A 240 -2.18 -8.00 17.68
N THR A 241 -2.67 -9.22 17.47
CA THR A 241 -3.47 -9.60 16.30
C THR A 241 -4.88 -9.05 16.44
N ILE A 242 -5.35 -8.31 15.45
CA ILE A 242 -6.71 -7.74 15.42
C ILE A 242 -7.61 -8.37 14.38
N ALA A 243 -7.04 -8.99 13.35
CA ALA A 243 -7.81 -9.65 12.29
C ALA A 243 -7.01 -10.80 11.69
N GLY A 244 -7.73 -11.83 11.25
CA GLY A 244 -7.16 -13.01 10.60
C GLY A 244 -6.78 -14.12 11.58
N THR A 245 -7.09 -15.36 11.21
CA THR A 245 -6.78 -16.57 11.99
C THR A 245 -5.38 -17.12 11.71
N GLY A 246 -4.66 -16.55 10.73
CA GLY A 246 -3.42 -17.12 10.20
C GLY A 246 -3.63 -18.21 9.15
N ALA A 247 -4.83 -18.79 9.08
CA ALA A 247 -5.17 -19.73 8.02
C ALA A 247 -5.35 -19.02 6.66
N ARG A 248 -5.06 -19.71 5.57
CA ARG A 248 -5.21 -19.18 4.22
C ARG A 248 -6.52 -19.66 3.58
N GLY A 249 -7.34 -18.74 3.09
CA GLY A 249 -8.63 -19.05 2.45
C GLY A 249 -9.56 -17.85 2.48
N TYR A 250 -10.87 -18.09 2.36
CA TYR A 250 -11.91 -17.06 2.36
C TYR A 250 -13.05 -17.46 3.30
N ALA A 251 -13.15 -16.75 4.44
CA ALA A 251 -14.23 -16.95 5.40
C ALA A 251 -14.37 -15.75 6.35
N GLY A 252 -15.42 -15.75 7.17
CA GLY A 252 -15.61 -14.86 8.31
C GLY A 252 -16.48 -13.63 8.03
N ASP A 253 -17.03 -13.44 6.83
CA ASP A 253 -17.94 -12.31 6.55
C ASP A 253 -19.16 -12.31 7.48
N GLY A 254 -19.45 -11.12 8.04
CA GLY A 254 -20.51 -10.93 9.02
C GLY A 254 -20.14 -11.31 10.45
N GLY A 255 -18.92 -11.80 10.68
CA GLY A 255 -18.38 -12.17 12.00
C GLY A 255 -17.23 -11.29 12.45
N PRO A 256 -16.67 -11.57 13.64
CA PRO A 256 -15.52 -10.85 14.17
C PRO A 256 -14.31 -10.93 13.24
N ALA A 257 -13.58 -9.82 13.06
CA ALA A 257 -12.40 -9.76 12.20
C ALA A 257 -11.29 -10.73 12.62
N ARG A 258 -11.18 -11.06 13.90
CA ARG A 258 -10.22 -12.06 14.39
C ARG A 258 -10.48 -13.47 13.88
N ASP A 259 -11.72 -13.78 13.53
CA ASP A 259 -12.13 -15.09 13.01
C ASP A 259 -12.11 -15.12 11.47
N ALA A 260 -11.74 -14.01 10.82
CA ALA A 260 -11.64 -13.94 9.38
C ALA A 260 -10.50 -14.82 8.85
N VAL A 261 -10.69 -15.32 7.64
CA VAL A 261 -9.64 -16.06 6.90
C VAL A 261 -9.34 -15.29 5.64
N PHE A 262 -8.09 -14.86 5.50
CA PHE A 262 -7.58 -14.12 4.34
C PHE A 262 -6.66 -15.00 3.47
N ALA A 263 -6.45 -14.62 2.21
CA ALA A 263 -5.51 -15.30 1.34
C ALA A 263 -4.41 -14.35 0.86
N ALA A 264 -3.28 -14.38 1.56
CA ALA A 264 -2.10 -13.57 1.25
C ALA A 264 -2.45 -12.09 1.00
N PRO A 265 -3.07 -11.40 1.97
CA PRO A 265 -3.45 -10.01 1.83
C PRO A 265 -2.21 -9.15 1.58
N LYS A 266 -2.33 -8.06 0.79
CA LYS A 266 -1.15 -7.30 0.38
C LYS A 266 -1.16 -5.84 0.77
N GLU A 267 -2.33 -5.23 0.89
CA GLU A 267 -2.41 -3.82 1.26
C GLU A 267 -3.63 -3.55 2.13
N MET A 268 -3.59 -2.46 2.87
CA MET A 268 -4.71 -1.96 3.65
C MET A 268 -4.72 -0.43 3.68
N ALA A 269 -5.90 0.13 3.75
CA ALA A 269 -6.11 1.55 4.03
C ALA A 269 -6.98 1.72 5.27
N VAL A 270 -6.84 2.84 5.97
CA VAL A 270 -7.66 3.19 7.13
C VAL A 270 -8.38 4.49 6.83
N ASP A 271 -9.71 4.50 6.97
CA ASP A 271 -10.50 5.72 6.78
C ASP A 271 -10.54 6.59 8.05
N GLN A 272 -11.11 7.80 7.94
CA GLN A 272 -11.21 8.74 9.05
C GLN A 272 -12.07 8.22 10.24
N ALA A 273 -12.93 7.24 10.00
CA ALA A 273 -13.70 6.58 11.04
C ALA A 273 -12.95 5.42 11.73
N GLY A 274 -11.75 5.10 11.24
CA GLY A 274 -10.92 3.99 11.73
C GLY A 274 -11.26 2.65 11.10
N ASN A 275 -12.12 2.59 10.10
CA ASN A 275 -12.41 1.34 9.39
C ASN A 275 -11.18 0.92 8.57
N ILE A 276 -10.89 -0.38 8.55
CA ILE A 276 -9.75 -0.94 7.83
C ILE A 276 -10.25 -1.64 6.56
N TYR A 277 -9.78 -1.16 5.42
CA TYR A 277 -10.01 -1.76 4.12
C TYR A 277 -8.85 -2.70 3.79
N VAL A 278 -9.13 -3.97 3.60
CA VAL A 278 -8.13 -5.03 3.40
C VAL A 278 -8.17 -5.50 1.96
N VAL A 279 -7.04 -5.45 1.29
CA VAL A 279 -6.89 -6.04 -0.05
C VAL A 279 -6.59 -7.52 0.11
N ASP A 280 -7.63 -8.35 0.03
CA ASP A 280 -7.57 -9.82 0.15
C ASP A 280 -7.26 -10.43 -1.23
N THR A 281 -5.99 -10.28 -1.63
CA THR A 281 -5.49 -10.37 -2.99
C THR A 281 -5.82 -11.68 -3.70
N GLU A 282 -5.49 -12.82 -3.08
CA GLU A 282 -5.69 -14.13 -3.72
C GLU A 282 -7.17 -14.57 -3.65
N ASN A 283 -7.99 -13.85 -2.89
CA ASN A 283 -9.45 -14.01 -2.88
C ASN A 283 -10.14 -13.02 -3.84
N HIS A 284 -9.40 -12.20 -4.58
CA HIS A 284 -9.96 -11.25 -5.55
C HIS A 284 -11.02 -10.33 -4.94
N ALA A 285 -10.80 -9.86 -3.70
CA ALA A 285 -11.77 -9.13 -2.93
C ALA A 285 -11.17 -7.99 -2.11
N ILE A 286 -12.03 -7.01 -1.78
CA ILE A 286 -11.77 -6.00 -0.76
C ILE A 286 -12.68 -6.28 0.43
N ARG A 287 -12.07 -6.47 1.60
CA ARG A 287 -12.78 -6.70 2.86
C ARG A 287 -12.72 -5.43 3.71
N LEU A 288 -13.81 -5.10 4.37
CA LEU A 288 -13.92 -3.97 5.29
C LEU A 288 -14.07 -4.49 6.72
N ILE A 289 -13.20 -4.04 7.61
CA ILE A 289 -13.34 -4.23 9.05
C ILE A 289 -13.92 -2.93 9.61
N ASP A 290 -15.14 -3.00 10.08
CA ASP A 290 -15.83 -1.87 10.71
C ASP A 290 -15.22 -1.61 12.10
N HIS A 291 -14.74 -0.39 12.33
CA HIS A 291 -14.03 -0.04 13.55
C HIS A 291 -14.93 -0.12 14.79
N ALA A 292 -16.19 0.27 14.68
CA ALA A 292 -17.10 0.33 15.82
C ALA A 292 -17.57 -1.05 16.28
N THR A 293 -17.71 -1.99 15.34
CA THR A 293 -18.27 -3.34 15.63
C THR A 293 -17.21 -4.44 15.62
N GLY A 294 -16.07 -4.21 14.98
CA GLY A 294 -15.03 -5.23 14.74
C GLY A 294 -15.45 -6.31 13.75
N ILE A 295 -16.54 -6.09 12.99
CA ILE A 295 -17.09 -7.06 12.03
C ILE A 295 -16.39 -6.87 10.67
N VAL A 296 -16.01 -7.99 10.03
CA VAL A 296 -15.49 -8.00 8.66
C VAL A 296 -16.60 -8.25 7.64
N THR A 297 -16.55 -7.57 6.49
CA THR A 297 -17.51 -7.75 5.39
C THR A 297 -16.80 -7.55 4.06
N THR A 298 -17.12 -8.34 3.03
CA THR A 298 -16.68 -8.08 1.66
C THR A 298 -17.48 -6.93 1.06
N ILE A 299 -16.78 -5.92 0.53
CA ILE A 299 -17.39 -4.71 -0.06
C ILE A 299 -17.16 -4.58 -1.56
N ALA A 300 -16.16 -5.27 -2.13
CA ALA A 300 -15.92 -5.34 -3.56
C ALA A 300 -15.24 -6.66 -3.94
N GLY A 301 -15.45 -7.10 -5.18
CA GLY A 301 -14.95 -8.36 -5.68
C GLY A 301 -15.94 -9.50 -5.48
N ASN A 302 -16.10 -10.33 -6.51
CA ASN A 302 -16.99 -11.51 -6.51
C ASN A 302 -16.22 -12.83 -6.35
N GLY A 303 -14.91 -12.76 -6.04
CA GLY A 303 -14.04 -13.93 -5.88
C GLY A 303 -13.48 -14.48 -7.19
N THR A 304 -13.76 -13.84 -8.34
CA THR A 304 -13.24 -14.28 -9.65
C THR A 304 -12.27 -13.24 -10.23
N ALA A 305 -11.21 -13.74 -10.87
CA ALA A 305 -10.25 -12.93 -11.63
C ALA A 305 -10.85 -12.50 -12.98
N ASP A 306 -11.72 -11.47 -12.95
CA ASP A 306 -12.46 -11.04 -14.12
C ASP A 306 -12.44 -9.48 -14.20
N ARG A 307 -12.92 -8.89 -15.30
CA ARG A 307 -12.79 -7.45 -15.64
C ARG A 307 -14.09 -6.68 -15.55
N GLY A 308 -15.20 -7.36 -15.28
CA GLY A 308 -16.53 -6.77 -15.42
C GLY A 308 -16.99 -5.97 -14.21
N GLY A 309 -18.21 -5.44 -14.31
CA GLY A 309 -18.97 -4.90 -13.20
C GLY A 309 -18.98 -3.38 -13.04
N ASP A 310 -18.32 -2.61 -13.92
CA ASP A 310 -18.38 -1.13 -13.88
C ASP A 310 -19.81 -0.62 -13.96
N GLY A 311 -20.13 0.35 -13.10
CA GLY A 311 -21.47 0.95 -12.98
C GLY A 311 -22.44 0.14 -12.13
N GLY A 312 -22.06 -1.05 -11.68
CA GLY A 312 -22.88 -1.94 -10.85
C GLY A 312 -22.40 -2.06 -9.40
N PRO A 313 -23.08 -2.93 -8.62
CA PRO A 313 -22.64 -3.25 -7.26
C PRO A 313 -21.22 -3.79 -7.22
N ALA A 314 -20.37 -3.23 -6.36
CA ALA A 314 -18.96 -3.57 -6.30
C ALA A 314 -18.72 -5.05 -5.90
N THR A 315 -19.60 -5.66 -5.12
CA THR A 315 -19.54 -7.09 -4.76
C THR A 315 -19.92 -8.03 -5.90
N GLY A 316 -20.53 -7.51 -6.97
CA GLY A 316 -20.80 -8.27 -8.20
C GLY A 316 -19.70 -8.13 -9.24
N ALA A 317 -18.73 -7.23 -9.03
CA ALA A 317 -17.67 -6.98 -9.98
C ALA A 317 -16.51 -7.97 -9.82
N GLY A 318 -15.86 -8.32 -10.93
CA GLY A 318 -14.59 -9.04 -10.89
C GLY A 318 -13.44 -8.10 -10.54
N LEU A 319 -12.50 -8.60 -9.75
CA LEU A 319 -11.19 -8.02 -9.49
C LEU A 319 -10.13 -9.08 -9.77
N ALA A 320 -9.01 -8.69 -10.38
CA ALA A 320 -7.95 -9.66 -10.68
C ALA A 320 -6.70 -9.35 -9.84
N ARG A 321 -6.54 -10.11 -8.77
CA ARG A 321 -5.46 -9.96 -7.78
C ARG A 321 -5.16 -8.51 -7.44
N PRO A 322 -6.11 -7.78 -6.81
CA PRO A 322 -5.87 -6.41 -6.40
C PRO A 322 -4.67 -6.35 -5.45
N HIS A 323 -3.85 -5.29 -5.56
CA HIS A 323 -2.65 -5.15 -4.74
C HIS A 323 -2.67 -3.94 -3.83
N GLY A 324 -3.22 -2.81 -4.26
CA GLY A 324 -3.23 -1.57 -3.50
C GLY A 324 -4.63 -1.04 -3.24
N ILE A 325 -4.73 -0.20 -2.20
CA ILE A 325 -5.94 0.54 -1.88
C ILE A 325 -5.59 1.84 -1.15
N VAL A 326 -6.29 2.91 -1.51
CA VAL A 326 -6.21 4.19 -0.79
C VAL A 326 -7.61 4.80 -0.66
N ILE A 327 -7.85 5.49 0.45
CA ILE A 327 -9.08 6.27 0.63
C ILE A 327 -8.84 7.70 0.14
N GLY A 328 -9.63 8.13 -0.81
CA GLY A 328 -9.54 9.47 -1.38
C GLY A 328 -10.11 10.55 -0.47
N PRO A 329 -9.82 11.83 -0.78
CA PRO A 329 -10.36 12.97 -0.05
C PRO A 329 -11.90 13.04 -0.05
N ASP A 330 -12.54 12.42 -1.04
CA ASP A 330 -14.00 12.31 -1.19
C ASP A 330 -14.60 11.11 -0.40
N GLY A 331 -13.78 10.37 0.34
CA GLY A 331 -14.18 9.16 1.08
C GLY A 331 -14.36 7.91 0.22
N SER A 332 -14.11 7.99 -1.08
CA SER A 332 -14.12 6.83 -1.98
C SER A 332 -12.87 5.99 -1.78
N ALA A 333 -12.93 4.68 -2.03
CA ALA A 333 -11.74 3.86 -2.08
C ALA A 333 -11.28 3.64 -3.53
N TYR A 334 -9.97 3.76 -3.76
CA TYR A 334 -9.32 3.53 -5.04
C TYR A 334 -8.47 2.27 -4.93
N ILE A 335 -8.61 1.36 -5.89
CA ILE A 335 -8.09 0.00 -5.83
C ILE A 335 -7.16 -0.24 -7.03
N GLY A 336 -5.95 -0.68 -6.78
CA GLY A 336 -5.07 -1.21 -7.81
C GLY A 336 -5.57 -2.61 -8.23
N ASP A 337 -6.40 -2.68 -9.26
CA ASP A 337 -6.93 -3.92 -9.86
C ASP A 337 -5.89 -4.45 -10.85
N SER A 338 -4.83 -5.04 -10.28
CA SER A 338 -3.50 -5.12 -10.89
C SER A 338 -3.46 -5.95 -12.16
N GLU A 339 -3.96 -7.18 -12.14
CA GLU A 339 -3.95 -8.05 -13.33
C GLU A 339 -5.03 -7.67 -14.37
N ASN A 340 -5.97 -6.78 -13.99
CA ASN A 340 -6.86 -6.11 -14.92
C ASN A 340 -6.25 -4.83 -15.53
N HIS A 341 -5.03 -4.46 -15.11
CA HIS A 341 -4.31 -3.27 -15.60
C HIS A 341 -5.14 -1.99 -15.46
N ARG A 342 -5.81 -1.82 -14.30
CA ARG A 342 -6.70 -0.71 -14.00
C ARG A 342 -6.55 -0.23 -12.57
N VAL A 343 -6.89 1.03 -12.36
CA VAL A 343 -7.27 1.54 -11.05
C VAL A 343 -8.80 1.64 -11.03
N ARG A 344 -9.43 0.99 -10.06
CA ARG A 344 -10.88 1.02 -9.86
C ARG A 344 -11.23 1.96 -8.71
N LYS A 345 -12.39 2.58 -8.78
CA LYS A 345 -12.95 3.42 -7.72
C LYS A 345 -14.24 2.81 -7.23
N ILE A 346 -14.41 2.70 -5.90
CA ILE A 346 -15.68 2.35 -5.30
C ILE A 346 -16.20 3.51 -4.45
N VAL A 347 -17.49 3.79 -4.61
CA VAL A 347 -18.20 4.85 -3.89
C VAL A 347 -19.41 4.23 -3.17
N ARG A 348 -19.80 4.79 -2.03
CA ARG A 348 -21.07 4.39 -1.40
C ARG A 348 -22.22 4.87 -2.26
N ALA A 349 -23.19 3.98 -2.53
CA ALA A 349 -24.44 4.37 -3.13
C ALA A 349 -25.16 5.35 -2.18
N GLY A 350 -25.61 6.50 -2.69
CA GLY A 350 -26.30 7.54 -1.94
C GLY A 350 -27.68 7.10 -1.46
#